data_7016677e8f1f5a5cbc3172850d1754f0
#
_entry.id   7016677e8f1f5a5cbc3172850d1754f0
#
_cell.length_a   1.000
_cell.length_b   1.000
_cell.length_c   1.000
_cell.angle_alpha   90.00
_cell.angle_beta   90.00
_cell.angle_gamma   90.00
#
_symmetry.space_group_name_H-M   'P 1'
#
loop_
_entity.id
_entity.type
_entity.pdbx_description
1 polymer ?
#
loop_
_entity_poly.entity_id
_entity_poly.type
_entity_poly.pdbx_seq_one_letter_code
_entity_poly.pdbx_strand_id
1 'polypeptide(L)'
;MKVMPIRYAQDVAASTEFYRALGLEPGSVSRPGGWSELTGSAGMVAVHAAEGLTAGRCELCFEADEPLETVAGRLRAAGFSPDDIVDESFGRSLQVRDPDGVLVQVNEHERELYT
;
A
#
# COMPACT_ATOMS: atom_id res chain seq x y z
N MET A 1 6.26 5.55 9.92
CA MET A 1 6.16 5.01 8.54
C MET A 1 6.06 3.49 8.61
N LYS A 2 5.02 2.93 8.05
CA LYS A 2 4.80 1.48 8.05
C LYS A 2 4.98 0.94 6.63
N VAL A 3 5.72 -0.14 6.47
CA VAL A 3 5.89 -0.79 5.17
C VAL A 3 4.65 -1.63 4.87
N MET A 4 4.07 -1.44 3.69
CA MET A 4 2.88 -2.18 3.26
C MET A 4 3.00 -2.54 1.78
N PRO A 5 3.74 -3.59 1.42
CA PRO A 5 3.75 -4.10 0.07
C PRO A 5 2.36 -4.48 -0.39
N ILE A 6 2.06 -4.21 -1.65
CA ILE A 6 0.79 -4.58 -2.26
C ILE A 6 1.05 -5.76 -3.21
N ARG A 7 0.43 -6.89 -2.93
CA ARG A 7 0.48 -8.08 -3.76
C ARG A 7 -0.74 -8.10 -4.68
N TYR A 8 -0.51 -8.03 -5.97
CA TYR A 8 -1.59 -8.09 -6.95
C TYR A 8 -1.96 -9.56 -7.20
N ALA A 9 -3.20 -9.91 -6.96
CA ALA A 9 -3.66 -11.29 -6.96
C ALA A 9 -4.88 -11.48 -7.87
N GLN A 10 -4.89 -12.58 -8.60
CA GLN A 10 -6.02 -12.96 -9.43
C GLN A 10 -7.23 -13.35 -8.58
N ASP A 11 -6.98 -14.03 -7.45
CA ASP A 11 -7.99 -14.44 -6.48
C ASP A 11 -7.61 -13.90 -5.10
N VAL A 12 -8.23 -12.81 -4.69
CA VAL A 12 -7.93 -12.15 -3.42
C VAL A 12 -8.25 -13.05 -2.23
N ALA A 13 -9.37 -13.79 -2.28
CA ALA A 13 -9.76 -14.67 -1.19
C ALA A 13 -8.76 -15.81 -0.99
N ALA A 14 -8.32 -16.45 -2.07
CA ALA A 14 -7.34 -17.52 -2.01
C ALA A 14 -5.98 -17.03 -1.52
N SER A 15 -5.54 -15.86 -1.99
CA SER A 15 -4.28 -15.25 -1.56
C SER A 15 -4.33 -14.85 -0.09
N THR A 16 -5.46 -14.31 0.37
CA THR A 16 -5.68 -13.98 1.77
C THR A 16 -5.52 -15.22 2.65
N GLU A 17 -6.13 -16.34 2.27
CA GLU A 17 -6.00 -17.61 3.02
C GLU A 17 -4.56 -18.09 3.05
N PHE A 18 -3.82 -17.94 1.96
CA PHE A 18 -2.39 -18.29 1.92
C PHE A 18 -1.60 -17.50 2.97
N TYR A 19 -1.78 -16.17 3.02
CA TYR A 19 -1.05 -15.34 3.98
C TYR A 19 -1.51 -15.56 5.42
N ARG A 20 -2.78 -15.90 5.64
CA ARG A 20 -3.26 -16.33 6.96
C ARG A 20 -2.56 -17.61 7.40
N ALA A 21 -2.38 -18.54 6.48
CA ALA A 21 -1.68 -19.80 6.78
C ALA A 21 -0.20 -19.58 7.14
N LEU A 22 0.42 -18.49 6.66
CA LEU A 22 1.75 -18.08 7.07
C LEU A 22 1.78 -17.48 8.48
N GLY A 23 0.65 -17.14 9.05
CA GLY A 23 0.56 -16.59 10.40
C GLY A 23 0.18 -15.12 10.46
N LEU A 24 -0.15 -14.50 9.31
CA LEU A 24 -0.65 -13.13 9.31
C LEU A 24 -2.12 -13.10 9.72
N GLU A 25 -2.51 -12.02 10.39
CA GLU A 25 -3.88 -11.82 10.84
C GLU A 25 -4.60 -10.83 9.90
N PRO A 26 -5.86 -11.10 9.52
CA PRO A 26 -6.63 -10.14 8.76
C PRO A 26 -6.78 -8.83 9.53
N GLY A 27 -6.56 -7.71 8.86
CA GLY A 27 -6.85 -6.40 9.41
C GLY A 27 -8.34 -6.11 9.43
N SER A 28 -8.71 -4.98 10.02
CA SER A 28 -10.10 -4.53 10.11
C SER A 28 -10.65 -4.01 8.77
N VAL A 29 -9.80 -3.89 7.76
CA VAL A 29 -10.12 -3.25 6.49
C VAL A 29 -10.06 -4.24 5.36
N SER A 30 -11.17 -4.35 4.62
CA SER A 30 -11.20 -5.12 3.39
C SER A 30 -12.35 -4.65 2.51
N ARG A 31 -12.18 -4.86 1.21
CA ARG A 31 -13.27 -4.82 0.22
C ARG A 31 -13.34 -6.23 -0.37
N PRO A 32 -14.39 -7.01 -0.09
CA PRO A 32 -14.48 -8.39 -0.55
C PRO A 32 -14.20 -8.50 -2.04
N GLY A 33 -13.28 -9.40 -2.41
CA GLY A 33 -12.87 -9.62 -3.79
C GLY A 33 -11.95 -8.58 -4.40
N GLY A 34 -11.71 -7.43 -3.72
CA GLY A 34 -10.92 -6.33 -4.26
C GLY A 34 -9.67 -6.00 -3.47
N TRP A 35 -9.77 -5.99 -2.15
CA TRP A 35 -8.69 -5.52 -1.27
C TRP A 35 -8.76 -6.24 0.06
N SER A 36 -7.60 -6.67 0.57
CA SER A 36 -7.49 -7.29 1.88
C SER A 36 -6.19 -6.86 2.53
N GLU A 37 -6.24 -6.41 3.79
CA GLU A 37 -5.04 -6.07 4.56
C GLU A 37 -4.79 -7.14 5.60
N LEU A 38 -3.54 -7.59 5.69
CA LEU A 38 -3.11 -8.59 6.65
C LEU A 38 -1.91 -8.06 7.43
N THR A 39 -1.91 -8.26 8.75
CA THR A 39 -0.89 -7.71 9.64
C THR A 39 -0.08 -8.80 10.30
N GLY A 40 1.20 -8.52 10.45
CA GLY A 40 2.12 -9.27 11.31
C GLY A 40 2.65 -8.38 12.42
N SER A 41 3.56 -8.91 13.22
CA SER A 41 4.15 -8.18 14.35
C SER A 41 5.03 -7.00 13.92
N ALA A 42 5.57 -7.02 12.71
CA ALA A 42 6.54 -6.03 12.24
C ALA A 42 6.17 -5.38 10.91
N GLY A 43 4.96 -5.58 10.42
CA GLY A 43 4.55 -5.00 9.14
C GLY A 43 3.23 -5.56 8.66
N MET A 44 2.88 -5.24 7.43
CA MET A 44 1.62 -5.68 6.84
C MET A 44 1.78 -5.94 5.35
N VAL A 45 0.84 -6.68 4.79
CA VAL A 45 0.71 -6.92 3.36
C VAL A 45 -0.72 -6.58 2.95
N ALA A 46 -0.88 -5.89 1.84
CA ALA A 46 -2.17 -5.71 1.21
C ALA A 46 -2.27 -6.62 -0.01
N VAL A 47 -3.45 -7.19 -0.22
CA VAL A 47 -3.75 -7.99 -1.40
C VAL A 47 -4.79 -7.25 -2.22
N HIS A 48 -4.46 -6.95 -3.47
CA HIS A 48 -5.30 -6.20 -4.39
C HIS A 48 -5.67 -7.07 -5.58
N ALA A 49 -6.93 -7.04 -6.00
CA ALA A 49 -7.37 -7.77 -7.17
C ALA A 49 -6.63 -7.29 -8.43
N ALA A 50 -6.22 -8.23 -9.27
CA ALA A 50 -5.61 -7.94 -10.55
C ALA A 50 -5.80 -9.12 -11.50
N GLU A 51 -5.69 -8.85 -12.79
CA GLU A 51 -5.82 -9.85 -13.83
C GLU A 51 -4.63 -9.84 -14.77
N GLY A 52 -4.45 -10.92 -15.50
CA GLY A 52 -3.44 -11.02 -16.54
C GLY A 52 -2.02 -10.84 -16.02
N LEU A 53 -1.24 -10.03 -16.72
CA LEU A 53 0.18 -9.82 -16.42
C LEU A 53 0.44 -9.06 -15.13
N THR A 54 -0.58 -8.40 -14.56
CA THR A 54 -0.45 -7.67 -13.30
C THR A 54 -0.51 -8.62 -12.10
N ALA A 55 -1.23 -9.73 -12.22
CA ALA A 55 -1.30 -10.74 -11.17
C ALA A 55 0.08 -11.32 -10.88
N GLY A 56 0.40 -11.46 -9.60
CA GLY A 56 1.70 -11.94 -9.16
C GLY A 56 2.73 -10.86 -8.85
N ARG A 57 2.48 -9.62 -9.27
CA ARG A 57 3.38 -8.50 -8.99
C ARG A 57 3.25 -7.99 -7.57
N CYS A 58 4.31 -7.33 -7.12
CA CYS A 58 4.35 -6.58 -5.87
C CYS A 58 4.71 -5.13 -6.14
N GLU A 59 4.11 -4.23 -5.38
CA GLU A 59 4.40 -2.80 -5.43
C GLU A 59 4.89 -2.35 -4.08
N LEU A 60 5.93 -1.52 -4.04
CA LEU A 60 6.45 -1.01 -2.79
C LEU A 60 5.62 0.17 -2.33
N CYS A 61 4.99 0.01 -1.17
CA CYS A 61 4.09 1.00 -0.60
C CYS A 61 4.40 1.19 0.88
N PHE A 62 4.20 2.41 1.35
CA PHE A 62 4.35 2.76 2.76
C PHE A 62 3.06 3.41 3.24
N GLU A 63 2.66 3.11 4.46
CA GLU A 63 1.58 3.81 5.12
C GLU A 63 2.19 4.86 6.04
N ALA A 64 1.82 6.13 5.82
CA ALA A 64 2.33 7.23 6.61
C ALA A 64 1.59 7.34 7.95
N ASP A 65 2.34 7.67 8.99
CA ASP A 65 1.82 8.00 10.32
C ASP A 65 2.01 9.50 10.63
N GLU A 66 2.32 10.28 9.61
CA GLU A 66 2.48 11.73 9.67
C GLU A 66 1.85 12.34 8.42
N PRO A 67 1.56 13.65 8.37
CA PRO A 67 1.01 14.27 7.18
C PRO A 67 1.89 14.08 5.95
N LEU A 68 1.28 13.80 4.80
CA LEU A 68 2.02 13.62 3.54
C LEU A 68 2.82 14.87 3.16
N GLU A 69 2.34 16.05 3.53
CA GLU A 69 3.04 17.32 3.30
C GLU A 69 4.40 17.33 4.00
N THR A 70 4.48 16.77 5.20
CA THR A 70 5.72 16.63 5.97
C THR A 70 6.68 15.66 5.26
N VAL A 71 6.17 14.53 4.78
CA VAL A 71 6.97 13.55 4.03
C VAL A 71 7.49 14.18 2.73
N ALA A 72 6.62 14.87 1.99
CA ALA A 72 7.01 15.54 0.75
C ALA A 72 8.09 16.60 0.99
N GLY A 73 7.94 17.41 2.04
CA GLY A 73 8.93 18.42 2.41
C GLY A 73 10.28 17.82 2.75
N ARG A 74 10.29 16.70 3.49
CA ARG A 74 11.51 15.98 3.84
C ARG A 74 12.20 15.41 2.60
N LEU A 75 11.43 14.85 1.66
CA LEU A 75 11.97 14.34 0.40
C LEU A 75 12.59 15.46 -0.45
N ARG A 76 11.90 16.60 -0.56
CA ARG A 76 12.42 17.76 -1.31
C ARG A 76 13.70 18.28 -0.69
N ALA A 77 13.75 18.37 0.63
CA ALA A 77 14.95 18.81 1.35
C ALA A 77 16.13 17.86 1.11
N ALA A 78 15.87 16.60 0.86
CA ALA A 78 16.89 15.59 0.54
C ALA A 78 17.27 15.54 -0.94
N GLY A 79 16.64 16.37 -1.79
CA GLY A 79 16.95 16.48 -3.21
C GLY A 79 16.10 15.62 -4.13
N PHE A 80 15.02 15.04 -3.63
CA PHE A 80 14.08 14.25 -4.43
C PHE A 80 12.89 15.10 -4.86
N SER A 81 12.16 14.64 -5.87
CA SER A 81 11.06 15.40 -6.48
C SER A 81 9.77 14.58 -6.45
N PRO A 82 9.08 14.55 -5.30
CA PRO A 82 7.80 13.88 -5.23
C PRO A 82 6.75 14.57 -6.09
N ASP A 83 5.80 13.80 -6.60
CA ASP A 83 4.64 14.32 -7.32
C ASP A 83 3.71 15.07 -6.35
N ASP A 84 2.71 15.75 -6.89
CA ASP A 84 1.68 16.39 -6.08
C ASP A 84 0.88 15.33 -5.31
N ILE A 85 0.50 15.67 -4.08
CA ILE A 85 -0.38 14.82 -3.28
C ILE A 85 -1.76 14.80 -3.94
N VAL A 86 -2.29 13.59 -4.15
CA VAL A 86 -3.58 13.41 -4.81
C VAL A 86 -4.58 12.71 -3.91
N ASP A 87 -5.86 13.03 -4.10
CA ASP A 87 -6.95 12.34 -3.43
C ASP A 87 -7.24 11.03 -4.15
N GLU A 88 -7.45 9.99 -3.36
CA GLU A 88 -7.78 8.65 -3.83
C GLU A 88 -9.00 8.12 -3.11
N SER A 89 -9.54 7.00 -3.58
CA SER A 89 -10.71 6.38 -2.95
C SER A 89 -10.46 5.88 -1.53
N PHE A 90 -9.20 5.76 -1.13
CA PHE A 90 -8.79 5.25 0.18
C PHE A 90 -8.21 6.34 1.11
N GLY A 91 -8.07 7.55 0.64
CA GLY A 91 -7.42 8.65 1.36
C GLY A 91 -6.60 9.51 0.42
N ARG A 92 -5.31 9.73 0.75
CA ARG A 92 -4.42 10.52 -0.10
C ARG A 92 -3.15 9.74 -0.42
N SER A 93 -2.53 10.04 -1.54
CA SER A 93 -1.31 9.37 -2.00
C SER A 93 -0.25 10.36 -2.44
N LEU A 94 0.99 10.04 -2.06
CA LEU A 94 2.19 10.72 -2.52
C LEU A 94 3.04 9.71 -3.26
N GLN A 95 3.46 10.04 -4.48
CA GLN A 95 4.32 9.18 -5.27
C GLN A 95 5.66 9.86 -5.51
N VAL A 96 6.72 9.07 -5.44
CA VAL A 96 8.08 9.53 -5.67
C VAL A 96 8.89 8.38 -6.27
N ARG A 97 9.85 8.71 -7.13
CA ARG A 97 10.76 7.71 -7.68
C ARG A 97 12.02 7.64 -6.84
N ASP A 98 12.48 6.41 -6.58
CA ASP A 98 13.75 6.20 -5.90
C ASP A 98 14.93 6.45 -6.86
N PRO A 99 16.20 6.36 -6.40
CA PRO A 99 17.36 6.62 -7.27
C PRO A 99 17.46 5.74 -8.52
N ASP A 100 16.86 4.55 -8.51
CA ASP A 100 16.83 3.66 -9.67
C ASP A 100 15.60 3.90 -10.56
N GLY A 101 14.78 4.90 -10.24
CA GLY A 101 13.58 5.21 -11.00
C GLY A 101 12.36 4.37 -10.64
N VAL A 102 12.43 3.59 -9.56
CA VAL A 102 11.31 2.76 -9.12
C VAL A 102 10.29 3.62 -8.40
N LEU A 103 9.02 3.47 -8.81
CA LEU A 103 7.92 4.22 -8.21
C LEU A 103 7.61 3.68 -6.83
N VAL A 104 7.59 4.57 -5.86
CA VAL A 104 7.25 4.29 -4.47
C VAL A 104 6.02 5.11 -4.10
N GLN A 105 5.05 4.48 -3.43
CA GLN A 105 3.86 5.15 -2.91
C GLN A 105 3.98 5.34 -1.41
N VAL A 106 3.60 6.52 -0.94
CA VAL A 106 3.39 6.79 0.48
C VAL A 106 1.95 7.26 0.63
N ASN A 107 1.16 6.54 1.41
CA ASN A 107 -0.29 6.75 1.48
C ASN A 107 -0.74 7.14 2.89
N GLU A 108 -1.72 8.05 2.93
CA GLU A 108 -2.58 8.25 4.09
C GLU A 108 -3.85 7.46 3.84
N HIS A 109 -4.11 6.46 4.69
CA HIS A 109 -5.30 5.64 4.56
C HIS A 109 -6.40 6.16 5.48
N GLU A 110 -7.50 6.58 4.91
CA GLU A 110 -8.73 6.85 5.65
C GLU A 110 -9.63 5.62 5.54
N ARG A 111 -9.45 4.71 6.48
CA ARG A 111 -10.08 3.40 6.40
C ARG A 111 -11.59 3.44 6.36
N GLU A 112 -12.19 4.50 6.88
CA GLU A 112 -13.64 4.73 6.79
C GLU A 112 -14.14 4.85 5.35
N LEU A 113 -13.27 5.28 4.41
CA LEU A 113 -13.65 5.43 3.01
C LEU A 113 -13.79 4.09 2.28
N TYR A 114 -13.19 3.02 2.78
CA TYR A 114 -13.14 1.73 2.08
C TYR A 114 -13.36 0.52 2.99
N THR A 115 -13.96 0.75 4.12
CA THR A 115 -14.33 -0.30 5.07
C THR A 115 -15.79 -0.66 4.94
#